data_587461609d02fa9816f0c9353a8feef3
#
_entry.id   587461609d02fa9816f0c9353a8feef3
#
_cell.length_a   1.000
_cell.length_b   1.000
_cell.length_c   1.000
_cell.angle_alpha   90.00
_cell.angle_beta   90.00
_cell.angle_gamma   90.00
#
_symmetry.space_group_name_H-M   'P 1'
#
loop_
_entity.id
_entity.type
_entity.pdbx_description
1 polymer ?
#
loop_
_entity_poly.entity_id
_entity_poly.type
_entity_poly.pdbx_seq_one_letter_code
_entity_poly.pdbx_strand_id
1 'polypeptide(L)'
;MRGAEAAGQAAEPEDLDRFFLERASAGDVDGVVALYEPDAVLAFAPGRLAVGTGAIRRVYAELLADPPAFTGVIRPAIRNGDIAVTSTTRAGNATVEVARRQPDGTWLWMIDQPSVLG
;
A
#
# COMPACT_ATOMS: atom_id res chain seq x y z
N MET A 1 5.05 22.14 -10.18
CA MET A 1 4.70 21.07 -10.49
C MET A 1 4.17 20.41 -9.43
N ARG A 2 3.49 19.78 -9.34
CA ARG A 2 2.96 19.27 -8.57
C ARG A 2 3.56 18.21 -8.19
N GLY A 3 4.50 18.23 -7.94
CA GLY A 3 5.46 17.33 -7.60
C GLY A 3 5.02 15.97 -7.27
N ALA A 4 4.38 15.82 -6.17
CA ALA A 4 4.00 14.51 -5.70
C ALA A 4 3.11 13.77 -6.68
N GLU A 5 2.07 14.41 -7.15
CA GLU A 5 1.16 13.75 -8.08
C GLU A 5 1.81 13.54 -9.43
N ALA A 6 2.59 14.51 -9.88
CA ALA A 6 3.27 14.38 -11.14
C ALA A 6 4.26 13.22 -11.11
N ALA A 7 4.82 12.92 -9.96
CA ALA A 7 5.75 11.81 -9.81
C ALA A 7 5.05 10.50 -9.43
N GLY A 8 3.72 10.50 -9.33
CA GLY A 8 2.99 9.32 -8.92
C GLY A 8 3.14 9.00 -7.44
N GLN A 9 3.41 10.01 -6.62
CA GLN A 9 3.51 9.86 -5.18
C GLN A 9 2.21 10.31 -4.51
N ALA A 10 1.89 9.72 -3.37
CA ALA A 10 0.63 9.98 -2.68
C ALA A 10 0.66 11.33 -1.99
N ALA A 11 -0.18 12.25 -2.44
CA ALA A 11 -0.36 13.56 -1.79
C ALA A 11 -1.30 13.45 -0.60
N GLU A 12 -2.21 12.47 -0.61
CA GLU A 12 -3.13 12.16 0.48
C GLU A 12 -3.02 10.69 0.83
N PRO A 13 -3.32 10.28 2.07
CA PRO A 13 -3.18 8.87 2.44
C PRO A 13 -4.00 7.92 1.56
N GLU A 14 -5.20 8.33 1.17
CA GLU A 14 -6.07 7.49 0.35
C GLU A 14 -5.49 7.24 -1.05
N ASP A 15 -4.59 8.09 -1.52
CA ASP A 15 -3.94 7.88 -2.79
C ASP A 15 -3.12 6.59 -2.81
N LEU A 16 -2.61 6.17 -1.65
CA LEU A 16 -1.85 4.92 -1.57
C LEU A 16 -2.71 3.74 -1.99
N ASP A 17 -3.95 3.67 -1.49
CA ASP A 17 -4.85 2.58 -1.86
C ASP A 17 -5.20 2.62 -3.34
N ARG A 18 -5.46 3.82 -3.87
CA ARG A 18 -5.78 3.99 -5.28
C ARG A 18 -4.61 3.55 -6.15
N PHE A 19 -3.41 4.00 -5.84
CA PHE A 19 -2.22 3.61 -6.57
C PHE A 19 -1.98 2.10 -6.48
N PHE A 20 -2.21 1.52 -5.30
CA PHE A 20 -2.04 0.08 -5.14
C PHE A 20 -2.96 -0.69 -6.08
N LEU A 21 -4.26 -0.37 -6.07
CA LEU A 21 -5.20 -1.09 -6.93
C LEU A 21 -4.80 -0.98 -8.40
N GLU A 22 -4.38 0.20 -8.84
CA GLU A 22 -3.97 0.40 -10.23
C GLU A 22 -2.69 -0.35 -10.57
N ARG A 23 -1.67 -0.19 -9.73
CA ARG A 23 -0.34 -0.74 -10.03
C ARG A 23 -0.29 -2.24 -9.87
N ALA A 24 -0.94 -2.77 -8.84
CA ALA A 24 -0.98 -4.21 -8.62
C ALA A 24 -1.75 -4.91 -9.74
N SER A 25 -2.87 -4.33 -10.18
CA SER A 25 -3.64 -4.90 -11.29
C SER A 25 -2.85 -4.89 -12.59
N ALA A 26 -1.93 -3.94 -12.74
CA ALA A 26 -1.07 -3.87 -13.92
C ALA A 26 0.19 -4.73 -13.81
N GLY A 27 0.40 -5.40 -12.68
CA GLY A 27 1.60 -6.20 -12.45
C GLY A 27 2.85 -5.36 -12.23
N ASP A 28 2.67 -4.09 -11.82
CA ASP A 28 3.78 -3.14 -11.66
C ASP A 28 4.41 -3.29 -10.27
N VAL A 29 5.34 -4.23 -10.16
CA VAL A 29 6.01 -4.52 -8.88
C VAL A 29 6.73 -3.30 -8.34
N ASP A 30 7.49 -2.61 -9.19
CA ASP A 30 8.23 -1.43 -8.75
C ASP A 30 7.30 -0.33 -8.26
N GLY A 31 6.19 -0.13 -8.96
CA GLY A 31 5.19 0.87 -8.56
C GLY A 31 4.53 0.55 -7.24
N VAL A 32 4.27 -0.74 -6.97
CA VAL A 32 3.69 -1.17 -5.69
C VAL A 32 4.70 -0.98 -4.56
N VAL A 33 5.94 -1.42 -4.76
CA VAL A 33 6.99 -1.32 -3.74
C VAL A 33 7.26 0.14 -3.38
N ALA A 34 7.12 1.05 -4.34
CA ALA A 34 7.34 2.48 -4.12
C ALA A 34 6.33 3.10 -3.15
N LEU A 35 5.24 2.39 -2.81
CA LEU A 35 4.24 2.88 -1.86
C LEU A 35 4.63 2.66 -0.40
N TYR A 36 5.71 1.94 -0.14
CA TYR A 36 6.13 1.53 1.19
C TYR A 36 7.39 2.24 1.63
N GLU A 37 7.48 2.53 2.93
CA GLU A 37 8.73 3.02 3.51
C GLU A 37 9.81 1.94 3.39
N PRO A 38 11.11 2.33 3.40
CA PRO A 38 12.20 1.35 3.28
C PRO A 38 12.19 0.27 4.35
N ASP A 39 11.67 0.58 5.55
CA ASP A 39 11.62 -0.36 6.66
C ASP A 39 10.21 -0.90 6.92
N ALA A 40 9.30 -0.77 5.95
CA ALA A 40 7.92 -1.17 6.14
C ALA A 40 7.78 -2.66 6.43
N VAL A 41 6.66 -3.00 7.09
CA VAL A 41 6.33 -4.38 7.44
C VAL A 41 5.03 -4.77 6.75
N LEU A 42 5.09 -5.85 5.96
CA LEU A 42 3.93 -6.39 5.25
C LEU A 42 3.60 -7.76 5.84
N ALA A 43 2.39 -7.92 6.37
CA ALA A 43 1.91 -9.22 6.85
C ALA A 43 1.26 -9.96 5.68
N PHE A 44 2.07 -10.68 4.89
CA PHE A 44 1.61 -11.20 3.60
C PHE A 44 0.90 -12.54 3.70
N ALA A 45 0.98 -13.21 4.85
CA ALA A 45 0.27 -14.46 5.11
C ALA A 45 0.16 -14.62 6.62
N PRO A 46 -0.75 -15.46 7.12
CA PRO A 46 -0.89 -15.64 8.56
C PRO A 46 0.44 -16.01 9.22
N GLY A 47 0.86 -15.19 10.17
CA GLY A 47 2.11 -15.41 10.91
C GLY A 47 3.38 -15.15 10.12
N ARG A 48 3.30 -14.56 8.91
CA ARG A 48 4.47 -14.32 8.07
C ARG A 48 4.59 -12.84 7.73
N LEU A 49 5.78 -12.30 7.95
CA LEU A 49 6.05 -10.88 7.73
C LEU A 49 7.17 -10.72 6.71
N ALA A 50 7.00 -9.73 5.83
CA ALA A 50 8.08 -9.26 4.96
C ALA A 50 8.50 -7.90 5.49
N VAL A 51 9.76 -7.75 5.85
CA VAL A 51 10.29 -6.51 6.42
C VAL A 51 11.29 -5.91 5.47
N GLY A 52 11.04 -4.66 5.08
CA GLY A 52 11.93 -3.89 4.23
C GLY A 52 11.68 -4.09 2.75
N THR A 53 12.26 -3.19 1.95
CA THR A 53 12.03 -3.10 0.52
C THR A 53 12.29 -4.42 -0.21
N GLY A 54 13.42 -5.07 0.07
CA GLY A 54 13.80 -6.29 -0.65
C GLY A 54 12.84 -7.44 -0.40
N ALA A 55 12.43 -7.64 0.87
CA ALA A 55 11.50 -8.71 1.21
C ALA A 55 10.12 -8.44 0.62
N ILE A 56 9.65 -7.20 0.71
CA ILE A 56 8.35 -6.81 0.14
C ILE A 56 8.36 -7.00 -1.38
N ARG A 57 9.46 -6.62 -2.03
CA ARG A 57 9.59 -6.81 -3.47
C ARG A 57 9.48 -8.29 -3.86
N ARG A 58 10.10 -9.19 -3.10
CA ARG A 58 10.03 -10.62 -3.39
C ARG A 58 8.60 -11.14 -3.30
N VAL A 59 7.84 -10.68 -2.31
CA VAL A 59 6.44 -11.08 -2.16
C VAL A 59 5.64 -10.65 -3.39
N TYR A 60 5.77 -9.39 -3.81
CA TYR A 60 5.00 -8.90 -4.94
C TYR A 60 5.50 -9.43 -6.28
N ALA A 61 6.79 -9.70 -6.41
CA ALA A 61 7.31 -10.31 -7.63
C ALA A 61 6.63 -11.66 -7.90
N GLU A 62 6.38 -12.44 -6.84
CA GLU A 62 5.68 -13.70 -6.96
C GLU A 62 4.19 -13.50 -7.17
N LEU A 63 3.57 -12.66 -6.35
CA LEU A 63 2.13 -12.45 -6.39
C LEU A 63 1.67 -11.85 -7.71
N LEU A 64 2.45 -10.94 -8.27
CA LEU A 64 2.09 -10.20 -9.47
C LEU A 64 2.67 -10.79 -10.76
N ALA A 65 3.28 -11.98 -10.69
CA ALA A 65 3.76 -12.66 -11.90
C ALA A 65 2.60 -12.94 -12.87
N ASP A 66 1.41 -13.20 -12.31
CA ASP A 66 0.18 -13.34 -13.08
C ASP A 66 -0.89 -12.56 -12.31
N PRO A 67 -0.92 -11.24 -12.47
CA PRO A 67 -1.70 -10.40 -11.57
C PRO A 67 -3.19 -10.57 -11.76
N PRO A 68 -3.93 -10.80 -10.64
CA PRO A 68 -5.39 -10.74 -10.71
C PRO A 68 -5.83 -9.28 -10.80
N ALA A 69 -7.10 -9.06 -11.09
CA ALA A 69 -7.65 -7.72 -10.99
C ALA A 69 -7.85 -7.38 -9.52
N PHE A 70 -7.11 -6.37 -9.04
CA PHE A 70 -7.27 -5.89 -7.68
C PHE A 70 -8.34 -4.81 -7.67
N THR A 71 -9.42 -5.05 -6.96
CA THR A 71 -10.55 -4.13 -6.87
C THR A 71 -10.93 -3.96 -5.40
N GLY A 72 -11.77 -2.97 -5.12
CA GLY A 72 -12.23 -2.75 -3.77
C GLY A 72 -12.76 -1.33 -3.61
N VAL A 73 -13.37 -1.07 -2.46
CA VAL A 73 -13.87 0.25 -2.10
C VAL A 73 -12.87 0.88 -1.15
N ILE A 74 -12.27 1.97 -1.58
CA ILE A 74 -11.30 2.71 -0.75
C ILE A 74 -12.07 3.48 0.30
N ARG A 75 -11.74 3.24 1.56
CA ARG A 75 -12.41 3.90 2.68
C ARG A 75 -11.70 5.22 3.00
N PRO A 76 -12.42 6.19 3.57
CA PRO A 76 -11.78 7.43 4.02
C PRO A 76 -10.71 7.12 5.06
N ALA A 77 -9.54 7.75 4.92
CA ALA A 77 -8.47 7.57 5.88
C ALA A 77 -8.80 8.23 7.21
N ILE A 78 -8.27 7.67 8.29
CA ILE A 78 -8.35 8.27 9.61
C ILE A 78 -6.96 8.84 9.91
N ARG A 79 -6.88 10.14 10.12
CA ARG A 79 -5.59 10.82 10.28
C ARG A 79 -5.39 11.30 11.70
N ASN A 80 -4.14 11.21 12.15
CA ASN A 80 -3.71 11.82 13.40
C ASN A 80 -2.31 12.36 13.16
N GLY A 81 -2.24 13.67 12.83
CA GLY A 81 -0.97 14.30 12.51
C GLY A 81 -0.33 13.69 11.26
N ASP A 82 0.86 13.17 11.40
CA ASP A 82 1.62 12.58 10.30
C ASP A 82 1.38 11.09 10.13
N ILE A 83 0.42 10.54 10.86
CA ILE A 83 0.06 9.13 10.78
C ILE A 83 -1.38 9.03 10.29
N ALA A 84 -1.66 8.03 9.46
CA ALA A 84 -3.01 7.77 9.00
C ALA A 84 -3.24 6.26 8.90
N VAL A 85 -4.49 5.84 9.14
CA VAL A 85 -4.92 4.47 8.87
C VAL A 85 -5.71 4.49 7.57
N THR A 86 -5.32 3.66 6.63
CA THR A 86 -6.02 3.49 5.36
C THR A 86 -6.63 2.09 5.29
N SER A 87 -7.64 1.93 4.45
CA SER A 87 -8.34 0.65 4.34
C SER A 87 -9.07 0.56 3.02
N THR A 88 -9.14 -0.67 2.49
CA THR A 88 -9.96 -1.00 1.34
C THR A 88 -10.82 -2.19 1.71
N THR A 89 -12.11 -2.15 1.36
CA THR A 89 -13.02 -3.27 1.63
C THR A 89 -13.40 -3.95 0.33
N ARG A 90 -13.57 -5.30 0.40
CA ARG A 90 -13.91 -6.08 -0.76
C ARG A 90 -14.44 -7.43 -0.34
N ALA A 91 -15.65 -7.77 -0.79
CA ALA A 91 -16.20 -9.14 -0.70
C ALA A 91 -16.02 -9.79 0.68
N GLY A 92 -16.40 -9.08 1.73
CA GLY A 92 -16.36 -9.65 3.09
C GLY A 92 -14.99 -9.61 3.74
N ASN A 93 -14.03 -8.92 3.14
CA ASN A 93 -12.71 -8.76 3.74
C ASN A 93 -12.35 -7.27 3.76
N ALA A 94 -11.29 -6.96 4.47
CA ALA A 94 -10.79 -5.60 4.57
C ALA A 94 -9.28 -5.62 4.72
N THR A 95 -8.63 -4.60 4.16
CA THR A 95 -7.23 -4.34 4.44
C THR A 95 -7.13 -3.30 5.54
N VAL A 96 -6.00 -3.26 6.23
CA VAL A 96 -5.69 -2.17 7.15
C VAL A 96 -4.22 -1.84 6.97
N GLU A 97 -3.94 -0.57 6.69
CA GLU A 97 -2.57 -0.11 6.55
C GLU A 97 -2.35 1.10 7.44
N VAL A 98 -1.12 1.29 7.88
CA VAL A 98 -0.71 2.51 8.59
C VAL A 98 0.26 3.24 7.68
N ALA A 99 -0.06 4.50 7.40
CA ALA A 99 0.75 5.37 6.55
C ALA A 99 1.38 6.47 7.39
N ARG A 100 2.54 6.95 6.94
CA ARG A 100 3.24 8.06 7.57
C ARG A 100 3.56 9.12 6.54
N ARG A 101 3.32 10.39 6.91
CA ARG A 101 3.68 11.49 6.04
C ARG A 101 5.19 11.69 6.09
N GLN A 102 5.78 11.77 4.92
CA GLN A 102 7.22 11.94 4.74
C GLN A 102 7.60 13.42 4.81
N PRO A 103 8.88 13.75 4.98
CA PRO A 103 9.32 15.14 5.04
C PRO A 103 8.93 15.98 3.83
N ASP A 104 8.77 15.35 2.65
CA ASP A 104 8.36 16.06 1.44
C ASP A 104 6.84 16.23 1.32
N GLY A 105 6.09 15.79 2.33
CA GLY A 105 4.63 15.93 2.35
C GLY A 105 3.88 14.78 1.70
N THR A 106 4.57 13.82 1.12
CA THR A 106 3.91 12.63 0.55
C THR A 106 3.74 11.56 1.61
N TRP A 107 2.90 10.57 1.32
CA TRP A 107 2.60 9.50 2.26
C TRP A 107 3.17 8.18 1.77
N LEU A 108 3.68 7.37 2.70
CA LEU A 108 4.11 5.99 2.42
C LEU A 108 3.57 5.08 3.51
N TRP A 109 3.32 3.82 3.16
CA TRP A 109 2.90 2.83 4.14
C TRP A 109 4.08 2.36 4.97
N MET A 110 3.85 2.22 6.29
CA MET A 110 4.83 1.67 7.23
C MET A 110 4.43 0.29 7.72
N ILE A 111 3.14 -0.03 7.74
CA ILE A 111 2.61 -1.34 8.13
C ILE A 111 1.46 -1.66 7.20
N ASP A 112 1.41 -2.90 6.72
CA ASP A 112 0.35 -3.33 5.82
C ASP A 112 -0.16 -4.70 6.24
N GLN A 113 -1.47 -4.76 6.57
CA GLN A 113 -2.18 -5.99 6.86
C GLN A 113 -3.26 -6.17 5.80
N PRO A 114 -2.96 -6.89 4.71
CA PRO A 114 -3.87 -6.94 3.55
C PRO A 114 -5.10 -7.80 3.74
N SER A 115 -5.23 -8.53 4.83
CA SER A 115 -6.41 -9.35 5.06
C SER A 115 -6.65 -9.48 6.55
N VAL A 116 -7.67 -8.77 7.07
CA VAL A 116 -7.97 -8.82 8.50
C VAL A 116 -9.14 -9.72 8.85
N LEU A 117 -9.90 -10.18 7.85
CA LEU A 117 -11.05 -11.05 8.09
C LEU A 117 -10.88 -12.45 7.52
N GLY A 118 -9.80 -12.70 6.93
CA GLY A 118 -9.55 -13.99 6.33
C GLY A 118 -8.12 -14.23 6.13
#